data_340241d473f7fc36afdad42f569f38e4
#
_entry.id   340241d473f7fc36afdad42f569f38e4
#
_cell.length_a   1.000
_cell.length_b   1.000
_cell.length_c   1.000
_cell.angle_alpha   90.00
_cell.angle_beta   90.00
_cell.angle_gamma   90.00
#
_symmetry.space_group_name_H-M   'P 1'
#
loop_
_entity.id
_entity.type
_entity.pdbx_description
1 polymer ?
#
loop_
_entity_poly.entity_id
_entity_poly.type
_entity_poly.pdbx_seq_one_letter_code
_entity_poly.pdbx_strand_id
1 'polypeptide(L)'
;DEFIKPIVNANFDGTIKEGDVVIFFNYRNDRAKELTVVLTQQDMPEVGMRTIPGLQYYCMTPYDASFKGVHILFDKENVSNTLGEYLAAKGLNQLHIAETEKYAHVTFFFNGGRETPYDNEDRILVPSPKVATYDLKPEMSAFEVKDKLVAAINENKYDFIVVNFANGDMVGHTGIYEAIEKAVIAVDACVKDVIEAAKAQDYEAIIIADHGNADHALNEDGTPNTAHSLNPVPCVYVTENKEAKWQTDVWQMWRLPSCIFWIWFNRLR
;
A
#
# COMPACT_ATOMS: atom_id res chain seq x y z
N ASP A 1 7.28 -9.17 -12.77
CA ASP A 1 6.29 -9.92 -13.50
C ASP A 1 4.87 -9.35 -13.43
N GLU A 2 4.69 -8.18 -12.85
CA GLU A 2 3.42 -7.45 -12.81
C GLU A 2 2.99 -6.96 -14.20
N PHE A 3 3.90 -6.93 -15.16
CA PHE A 3 3.67 -6.45 -16.53
C PHE A 3 3.52 -7.58 -17.56
N ILE A 4 3.33 -8.83 -17.11
CA ILE A 4 3.04 -9.94 -18.03
C ILE A 4 1.69 -9.69 -18.69
N LYS A 5 1.70 -9.57 -20.02
CA LYS A 5 0.48 -9.38 -20.79
C LYS A 5 -0.33 -10.67 -20.85
N PRO A 6 -1.68 -10.58 -20.89
CA PRO A 6 -2.53 -11.74 -21.07
C PRO A 6 -2.15 -12.53 -22.32
N ILE A 7 -2.05 -13.85 -22.19
CA ILE A 7 -1.76 -14.76 -23.29
C ILE A 7 -3.01 -15.60 -23.56
N VAL A 8 -3.54 -15.54 -24.77
CA VAL A 8 -4.72 -16.31 -25.18
C VAL A 8 -4.28 -17.41 -26.14
N ASN A 9 -4.64 -18.65 -25.87
CA ASN A 9 -4.41 -19.76 -26.78
C ASN A 9 -5.47 -19.73 -27.90
N ALA A 10 -5.04 -19.42 -29.13
CA ALA A 10 -5.93 -19.33 -30.28
C ALA A 10 -6.57 -20.68 -30.68
N ASN A 11 -6.03 -21.81 -30.23
CA ASN A 11 -6.48 -23.15 -30.58
C ASN A 11 -7.41 -23.78 -29.52
N PHE A 12 -7.73 -23.04 -28.46
CA PHE A 12 -8.55 -23.56 -27.35
C PHE A 12 -9.52 -22.48 -26.87
N ASP A 13 -10.83 -22.79 -26.87
CA ASP A 13 -11.83 -21.95 -26.24
C ASP A 13 -11.86 -22.22 -24.73
N GLY A 14 -11.06 -21.46 -24.00
CA GLY A 14 -10.98 -21.48 -22.53
C GLY A 14 -11.76 -20.36 -21.86
N THR A 15 -12.73 -19.74 -22.56
CA THR A 15 -13.57 -18.69 -21.97
C THR A 15 -14.44 -19.23 -20.83
N ILE A 16 -14.53 -18.46 -19.77
CA ILE A 16 -15.40 -18.76 -18.63
C ILE A 16 -16.86 -18.57 -19.07
N LYS A 17 -17.73 -19.55 -18.79
CA LYS A 17 -19.13 -19.59 -19.23
C LYS A 17 -20.07 -19.71 -18.03
N GLU A 18 -21.34 -19.45 -18.28
CA GLU A 18 -22.42 -19.70 -17.32
C GLU A 18 -22.37 -21.14 -16.80
N GLY A 19 -22.48 -21.29 -15.47
CA GLY A 19 -22.44 -22.58 -14.80
C GLY A 19 -21.04 -23.15 -14.54
N ASP A 20 -19.99 -22.49 -15.00
CA ASP A 20 -18.63 -22.92 -14.71
C ASP A 20 -18.28 -22.75 -13.23
N VAL A 21 -17.29 -23.52 -12.80
CA VAL A 21 -16.69 -23.41 -11.47
C VAL A 21 -15.35 -22.70 -11.58
N VAL A 22 -15.22 -21.59 -10.87
CA VAL A 22 -13.97 -20.83 -10.78
C VAL A 22 -13.44 -20.90 -9.37
N ILE A 23 -12.20 -21.36 -9.19
CA ILE A 23 -11.45 -21.26 -7.95
C ILE A 23 -10.37 -20.20 -8.15
N PHE A 24 -10.54 -19.06 -7.48
CA PHE A 24 -9.58 -17.98 -7.57
C PHE A 24 -8.47 -18.19 -6.54
N PHE A 25 -7.39 -18.83 -6.97
CA PHE A 25 -6.27 -19.22 -6.13
C PHE A 25 -5.36 -18.03 -5.81
N ASN A 26 -5.86 -17.09 -5.00
CA ASN A 26 -5.16 -15.90 -4.57
C ASN A 26 -5.54 -15.56 -3.13
N TYR A 27 -4.56 -15.49 -2.23
CA TYR A 27 -4.78 -15.14 -0.83
C TYR A 27 -4.79 -13.63 -0.57
N ARG A 28 -4.20 -12.83 -1.46
CA ARG A 28 -4.14 -11.38 -1.34
C ARG A 28 -5.41 -10.75 -1.90
N ASN A 29 -5.97 -9.77 -1.17
CA ASN A 29 -7.31 -9.24 -1.46
C ASN A 29 -7.30 -8.11 -2.49
N ASP A 30 -6.30 -7.24 -2.47
CA ASP A 30 -6.28 -5.94 -3.14
C ASP A 30 -6.71 -6.01 -4.61
N ARG A 31 -5.96 -6.69 -5.47
CA ARG A 31 -6.30 -6.85 -6.89
C ARG A 31 -7.26 -8.01 -7.17
N ALA A 32 -7.34 -8.98 -6.24
CA ALA A 32 -8.26 -10.10 -6.41
C ALA A 32 -9.73 -9.66 -6.41
N LYS A 33 -10.07 -8.63 -5.64
CA LYS A 33 -11.43 -8.08 -5.63
C LYS A 33 -11.83 -7.44 -6.96
N GLU A 34 -10.91 -6.84 -7.73
CA GLU A 34 -11.22 -6.24 -9.03
C GLU A 34 -11.77 -7.27 -10.01
N LEU A 35 -11.10 -8.42 -10.17
CA LEU A 35 -11.56 -9.51 -11.02
C LEU A 35 -12.85 -10.14 -10.50
N THR A 36 -13.00 -10.26 -9.17
CA THR A 36 -14.23 -10.79 -8.57
C THR A 36 -15.42 -9.88 -8.87
N VAL A 37 -15.23 -8.54 -8.80
CA VAL A 37 -16.27 -7.57 -9.15
C VAL A 37 -16.76 -7.77 -10.58
N VAL A 38 -15.87 -7.74 -11.56
CA VAL A 38 -16.24 -7.80 -12.98
C VAL A 38 -16.78 -9.16 -13.42
N LEU A 39 -16.46 -10.24 -12.71
CA LEU A 39 -16.97 -11.58 -13.02
C LEU A 39 -18.30 -11.89 -12.32
N THR A 40 -18.57 -11.31 -11.15
CA THR A 40 -19.68 -11.75 -10.30
C THR A 40 -20.57 -10.66 -9.73
N GLN A 41 -20.10 -9.40 -9.58
CA GLN A 41 -20.84 -8.38 -8.85
C GLN A 41 -21.43 -7.28 -9.71
N GLN A 42 -20.68 -6.77 -10.69
CA GLN A 42 -21.08 -5.59 -11.45
C GLN A 42 -20.59 -5.65 -12.91
N ASP A 43 -21.50 -5.36 -13.84
CA ASP A 43 -21.14 -5.14 -15.22
C ASP A 43 -20.30 -3.86 -15.38
N MET A 44 -19.22 -3.95 -16.14
CA MET A 44 -18.31 -2.83 -16.45
C MET A 44 -18.07 -2.75 -17.96
N PRO A 45 -19.08 -2.28 -18.73
CA PRO A 45 -19.02 -2.24 -20.19
C PRO A 45 -17.91 -1.31 -20.72
N GLU A 46 -17.50 -0.31 -19.95
CA GLU A 46 -16.40 0.60 -20.28
C GLU A 46 -15.04 -0.09 -20.39
N VAL A 47 -14.88 -1.24 -19.76
CA VAL A 47 -13.70 -2.12 -19.87
C VAL A 47 -14.00 -3.43 -20.62
N GLY A 48 -15.19 -3.52 -21.24
CA GLY A 48 -15.60 -4.68 -22.03
C GLY A 48 -16.03 -5.91 -21.19
N MET A 49 -16.28 -5.73 -19.88
CA MET A 49 -16.62 -6.82 -18.97
C MET A 49 -18.11 -6.84 -18.61
N ARG A 50 -18.62 -8.06 -18.50
CA ARG A 50 -19.97 -8.35 -17.97
C ARG A 50 -19.86 -9.48 -16.97
N THR A 51 -20.69 -9.44 -15.95
CA THR A 51 -20.84 -10.53 -15.00
C THR A 51 -21.34 -11.80 -15.71
N ILE A 52 -20.93 -12.95 -15.21
CA ILE A 52 -21.29 -14.26 -15.77
C ILE A 52 -22.37 -14.87 -14.88
N PRO A 53 -23.64 -14.96 -15.32
CA PRO A 53 -24.70 -15.52 -14.52
C PRO A 53 -24.44 -17.00 -14.16
N GLY A 54 -24.83 -17.41 -12.96
CA GLY A 54 -24.73 -18.81 -12.53
C GLY A 54 -23.31 -19.32 -12.29
N LEU A 55 -22.30 -18.44 -12.33
CA LEU A 55 -20.91 -18.79 -12.05
C LEU A 55 -20.75 -19.25 -10.61
N GLN A 56 -20.18 -20.45 -10.42
CA GLN A 56 -19.80 -20.95 -9.09
C GLN A 56 -18.40 -20.43 -8.73
N TYR A 57 -18.35 -19.28 -8.04
CA TYR A 57 -17.10 -18.56 -7.80
C TYR A 57 -16.59 -18.76 -6.37
N TYR A 58 -15.39 -19.32 -6.25
CA TYR A 58 -14.75 -19.63 -4.98
C TYR A 58 -13.53 -18.70 -4.78
N CYS A 59 -13.61 -17.85 -3.76
CA CYS A 59 -12.49 -17.03 -3.28
C CYS A 59 -11.65 -17.83 -2.28
N MET A 60 -10.34 -17.72 -2.35
CA MET A 60 -9.47 -18.34 -1.33
C MET A 60 -9.72 -17.74 0.05
N THR A 61 -9.89 -16.42 0.12
CA THR A 61 -10.19 -15.67 1.35
C THR A 61 -11.31 -14.67 1.09
N PRO A 62 -11.93 -14.06 2.12
CA PRO A 62 -12.87 -12.97 1.92
C PRO A 62 -12.17 -11.76 1.29
N TYR A 63 -12.45 -11.47 0.02
CA TYR A 63 -11.87 -10.31 -0.66
C TYR A 63 -12.58 -9.01 -0.34
N ASP A 64 -13.90 -9.07 -0.15
CA ASP A 64 -14.72 -7.95 0.28
C ASP A 64 -15.99 -8.48 0.96
N ALA A 65 -16.32 -7.91 2.11
CA ALA A 65 -17.50 -8.34 2.89
C ALA A 65 -18.84 -8.01 2.21
N SER A 66 -18.84 -7.11 1.23
CA SER A 66 -20.03 -6.72 0.47
C SER A 66 -20.38 -7.68 -0.67
N PHE A 67 -19.47 -8.57 -1.07
CA PHE A 67 -19.69 -9.49 -2.19
C PHE A 67 -20.78 -10.50 -1.92
N LYS A 68 -21.60 -10.73 -2.92
CA LYS A 68 -22.74 -11.66 -2.87
C LYS A 68 -22.55 -12.80 -3.87
N GLY A 69 -23.05 -13.99 -3.50
CA GLY A 69 -23.05 -15.15 -4.41
C GLY A 69 -21.67 -15.75 -4.66
N VAL A 70 -20.65 -15.39 -3.88
CA VAL A 70 -19.33 -16.02 -3.90
C VAL A 70 -19.16 -16.96 -2.70
N HIS A 71 -18.34 -17.98 -2.86
CA HIS A 71 -18.00 -18.93 -1.80
C HIS A 71 -16.59 -18.60 -1.27
N ILE A 72 -16.42 -18.70 0.05
CA ILE A 72 -15.12 -18.49 0.71
C ILE A 72 -14.58 -19.85 1.14
N LEU A 73 -13.35 -20.18 0.71
CA LEU A 73 -12.71 -21.45 1.06
C LEU A 73 -12.06 -21.41 2.44
N PHE A 74 -11.37 -20.31 2.73
CA PHE A 74 -10.71 -20.10 4.01
C PHE A 74 -11.17 -18.76 4.59
N ASP A 75 -11.83 -18.83 5.71
CA ASP A 75 -12.20 -17.61 6.44
C ASP A 75 -10.96 -16.95 7.03
N LYS A 76 -10.97 -15.63 7.09
CA LYS A 76 -9.88 -14.84 7.63
C LYS A 76 -10.40 -14.03 8.80
N GLU A 77 -9.92 -14.35 9.97
CA GLU A 77 -10.18 -13.50 11.12
C GLU A 77 -9.43 -12.17 10.96
N ASN A 78 -10.12 -11.07 11.20
CA ASN A 78 -9.50 -9.77 11.29
C ASN A 78 -8.55 -9.73 12.48
N VAL A 79 -7.42 -9.07 12.33
CA VAL A 79 -6.49 -8.87 13.44
C VAL A 79 -7.09 -7.82 14.37
N SER A 80 -7.30 -8.21 15.64
CA SER A 80 -7.75 -7.30 16.69
C SER A 80 -6.57 -6.63 17.40
N ASN A 81 -6.86 -5.57 18.13
CA ASN A 81 -5.86 -4.79 18.88
C ASN A 81 -4.76 -4.21 17.97
N THR A 82 -5.17 -3.74 16.80
CA THR A 82 -4.28 -3.00 15.90
C THR A 82 -3.95 -1.63 16.49
N LEU A 83 -2.90 -0.98 15.95
CA LEU A 83 -2.54 0.36 16.39
C LEU A 83 -3.70 1.35 16.18
N GLY A 84 -4.38 1.30 15.01
CA GLY A 84 -5.55 2.16 14.73
C GLY A 84 -6.69 1.94 15.73
N GLU A 85 -6.97 0.69 16.09
CA GLU A 85 -7.97 0.36 17.12
C GLU A 85 -7.58 0.91 18.50
N TYR A 86 -6.31 0.74 18.89
CA TYR A 86 -5.80 1.23 20.17
C TYR A 86 -5.87 2.76 20.26
N LEU A 87 -5.48 3.48 19.20
CA LEU A 87 -5.55 4.94 19.14
C LEU A 87 -6.99 5.43 19.25
N ALA A 88 -7.92 4.81 18.53
CA ALA A 88 -9.35 5.13 18.59
C ALA A 88 -9.91 4.89 20.00
N ALA A 89 -9.58 3.77 20.65
CA ALA A 89 -9.99 3.48 22.01
C ALA A 89 -9.45 4.48 23.04
N LYS A 90 -8.36 5.18 22.72
CA LYS A 90 -7.81 6.28 23.52
C LYS A 90 -8.42 7.66 23.17
N GLY A 91 -9.30 7.72 22.18
CA GLY A 91 -9.89 8.98 21.69
C GLY A 91 -8.91 9.86 20.93
N LEU A 92 -7.81 9.31 20.42
CA LEU A 92 -6.79 10.02 19.69
C LEU A 92 -7.17 10.16 18.21
N ASN A 93 -6.89 11.33 17.63
CA ASN A 93 -7.13 11.61 16.22
C ASN A 93 -6.00 11.05 15.36
N GLN A 94 -6.35 10.32 14.32
CA GLN A 94 -5.39 9.70 13.42
C GLN A 94 -5.66 10.04 11.96
N LEU A 95 -4.60 10.18 11.17
CA LEU A 95 -4.66 10.40 9.73
C LEU A 95 -3.89 9.30 8.99
N HIS A 96 -4.56 8.71 7.99
CA HIS A 96 -3.95 7.73 7.09
C HIS A 96 -3.95 8.31 5.67
N ILE A 97 -2.78 8.46 5.07
CA ILE A 97 -2.63 9.10 3.75
C ILE A 97 -1.70 8.30 2.85
N ALA A 98 -2.12 8.06 1.62
CA ALA A 98 -1.30 7.51 0.55
C ALA A 98 -1.91 7.81 -0.82
N GLU A 99 -1.14 7.57 -1.87
CA GLU A 99 -1.69 7.48 -3.21
C GLU A 99 -2.34 6.10 -3.50
N THR A 100 -3.12 6.00 -4.58
CA THR A 100 -3.99 4.84 -4.89
C THR A 100 -3.30 3.49 -4.69
N GLU A 101 -2.07 3.32 -5.20
CA GLU A 101 -1.34 2.05 -5.17
C GLU A 101 -1.03 1.55 -3.75
N LYS A 102 -0.96 2.45 -2.78
CA LYS A 102 -0.62 2.14 -1.39
C LYS A 102 -1.71 2.53 -0.37
N TYR A 103 -2.86 2.96 -0.85
CA TYR A 103 -3.95 3.36 0.04
C TYR A 103 -4.47 2.22 0.91
N ALA A 104 -4.66 1.04 0.32
CA ALA A 104 -5.08 -0.13 1.08
C ALA A 104 -4.06 -0.54 2.16
N HIS A 105 -2.76 -0.25 1.93
CA HIS A 105 -1.71 -0.57 2.89
C HIS A 105 -1.82 0.28 4.16
N VAL A 106 -2.06 1.58 4.02
CA VAL A 106 -2.24 2.49 5.17
C VAL A 106 -3.64 2.43 5.78
N THR A 107 -4.60 1.74 5.18
CA THR A 107 -5.99 1.64 5.66
C THR A 107 -6.38 0.21 6.00
N PHE A 108 -6.82 -0.58 5.03
CA PHE A 108 -7.31 -1.93 5.22
C PHE A 108 -6.29 -2.85 5.92
N PHE A 109 -5.06 -2.91 5.40
CA PHE A 109 -4.02 -3.79 5.98
C PHE A 109 -3.50 -3.26 7.32
N PHE A 110 -3.30 -1.96 7.46
CA PHE A 110 -2.89 -1.34 8.70
C PHE A 110 -3.91 -1.56 9.82
N ASN A 111 -5.20 -1.57 9.48
CA ASN A 111 -6.30 -1.83 10.38
C ASN A 111 -6.66 -3.32 10.53
N GLY A 112 -5.74 -4.22 10.17
CA GLY A 112 -5.86 -5.66 10.40
C GLY A 112 -6.95 -6.36 9.57
N GLY A 113 -7.29 -5.80 8.40
CA GLY A 113 -8.32 -6.31 7.51
C GLY A 113 -9.68 -5.62 7.65
N ARG A 114 -9.74 -4.53 8.41
CA ARG A 114 -10.95 -3.72 8.58
C ARG A 114 -11.04 -2.64 7.51
N GLU A 115 -12.11 -2.65 6.72
CA GLU A 115 -12.35 -1.66 5.66
C GLU A 115 -12.87 -0.33 6.24
N THR A 116 -13.77 -0.40 7.22
CA THR A 116 -14.38 0.78 7.83
C THR A 116 -13.39 1.51 8.73
N PRO A 117 -13.24 2.83 8.61
CA PRO A 117 -12.41 3.62 9.53
C PRO A 117 -12.80 3.39 10.99
N TYR A 118 -11.84 3.54 11.90
CA TYR A 118 -12.11 3.66 13.32
C TYR A 118 -12.63 5.06 13.67
N ASP A 119 -13.17 5.22 14.85
CA ASP A 119 -13.55 6.54 15.37
C ASP A 119 -12.30 7.43 15.42
N ASN A 120 -12.44 8.69 15.01
CA ASN A 120 -11.36 9.68 14.90
C ASN A 120 -10.23 9.30 13.88
N GLU A 121 -10.54 8.43 12.91
CA GLU A 121 -9.65 8.10 11.80
C GLU A 121 -10.08 8.84 10.54
N ASP A 122 -9.26 9.79 10.10
CA ASP A 122 -9.41 10.45 8.80
C ASP A 122 -8.52 9.75 7.76
N ARG A 123 -8.98 9.73 6.52
CA ARG A 123 -8.27 9.11 5.39
C ARG A 123 -8.16 10.09 4.23
N ILE A 124 -6.95 10.20 3.66
CA ILE A 124 -6.71 10.98 2.45
C ILE A 124 -6.18 10.06 1.37
N LEU A 125 -6.98 9.90 0.31
CA LEU A 125 -6.57 9.23 -0.92
C LEU A 125 -6.10 10.27 -1.94
N VAL A 126 -4.89 10.08 -2.46
CA VAL A 126 -4.37 10.84 -3.61
C VAL A 126 -4.39 9.92 -4.84
N PRO A 127 -5.02 10.32 -5.95
CA PRO A 127 -5.00 9.48 -7.15
C PRO A 127 -3.58 9.27 -7.68
N SER A 128 -3.20 8.02 -7.94
CA SER A 128 -1.96 7.72 -8.68
C SER A 128 -2.06 8.16 -10.13
N PRO A 129 -0.95 8.50 -10.80
CA PRO A 129 -0.97 8.94 -12.19
C PRO A 129 -1.43 7.79 -13.11
N LYS A 130 -2.28 8.14 -14.08
CA LYS A 130 -2.78 7.19 -15.10
C LYS A 130 -1.76 7.03 -16.22
N VAL A 131 -0.70 6.30 -15.97
CA VAL A 131 0.35 5.95 -16.95
C VAL A 131 0.41 4.44 -17.14
N ALA A 132 0.98 3.98 -18.25
CA ALA A 132 1.06 2.55 -18.55
C ALA A 132 2.01 1.84 -17.55
N THR A 133 3.14 2.48 -17.24
CA THR A 133 4.13 2.01 -16.26
C THR A 133 4.71 3.24 -15.55
N TYR A 134 5.13 3.08 -14.30
CA TYR A 134 5.53 4.21 -13.45
C TYR A 134 6.93 4.77 -13.76
N ASP A 135 7.74 4.11 -14.56
CA ASP A 135 8.96 4.70 -15.13
C ASP A 135 8.70 5.91 -16.01
N LEU A 136 7.49 6.02 -16.60
CA LEU A 136 7.05 7.18 -17.39
C LEU A 136 6.76 8.40 -16.52
N LYS A 137 6.53 8.21 -15.22
CA LYS A 137 6.30 9.26 -14.24
C LYS A 137 6.83 8.85 -12.86
N PRO A 138 8.17 8.85 -12.66
CA PRO A 138 8.79 8.30 -11.44
C PRO A 138 8.41 9.03 -10.15
N GLU A 139 8.12 10.32 -10.20
CA GLU A 139 7.64 11.08 -9.05
C GLU A 139 6.23 10.68 -8.61
N MET A 140 5.48 9.93 -9.46
CA MET A 140 4.13 9.49 -9.20
C MET A 140 3.24 10.63 -8.66
N SER A 141 2.61 10.46 -7.52
CA SER A 141 1.86 11.50 -6.82
C SER A 141 2.52 11.97 -5.53
N ALA A 142 3.82 11.71 -5.33
CA ALA A 142 4.51 11.98 -4.08
C ALA A 142 4.41 13.45 -3.64
N PHE A 143 4.55 14.40 -4.56
CA PHE A 143 4.45 15.83 -4.25
C PHE A 143 3.05 16.23 -3.79
N GLU A 144 1.99 15.68 -4.39
CA GLU A 144 0.61 15.94 -3.94
C GLU A 144 0.34 15.30 -2.57
N VAL A 145 0.82 14.08 -2.33
CA VAL A 145 0.78 13.44 -1.01
C VAL A 145 1.48 14.32 0.02
N LYS A 146 2.69 14.79 -0.28
CA LYS A 146 3.48 15.68 0.58
C LYS A 146 2.73 16.98 0.88
N ASP A 147 2.16 17.64 -0.13
CA ASP A 147 1.46 18.92 0.07
C ASP A 147 0.24 18.77 1.00
N LYS A 148 -0.57 17.72 0.79
CA LYS A 148 -1.72 17.42 1.66
C LYS A 148 -1.28 17.02 3.07
N LEU A 149 -0.21 16.27 3.19
CA LEU A 149 0.35 15.86 4.47
C LEU A 149 0.88 17.05 5.27
N VAL A 150 1.65 17.93 4.64
CA VAL A 150 2.17 19.16 5.28
C VAL A 150 1.02 20.07 5.72
N ALA A 151 -0.04 20.20 4.89
CA ALA A 151 -1.24 20.94 5.28
C ALA A 151 -1.90 20.33 6.54
N ALA A 152 -2.09 19.02 6.57
CA ALA A 152 -2.68 18.31 7.70
C ALA A 152 -1.83 18.40 8.99
N ILE A 153 -0.50 18.33 8.86
CA ILE A 153 0.43 18.55 9.99
C ILE A 153 0.25 19.96 10.56
N ASN A 154 0.16 20.98 9.69
CA ASN A 154 0.00 22.37 10.09
C ASN A 154 -1.36 22.69 10.70
N GLU A 155 -2.40 21.91 10.39
CA GLU A 155 -3.71 21.99 11.07
C GLU A 155 -3.62 21.63 12.56
N ASN A 156 -2.60 20.87 12.93
CA ASN A 156 -2.34 20.48 14.32
C ASN A 156 -3.50 19.73 14.99
N LYS A 157 -4.25 18.97 14.18
CA LYS A 157 -5.44 18.22 14.58
C LYS A 157 -5.13 16.81 15.05
N TYR A 158 -4.15 16.17 14.41
CA TYR A 158 -3.88 14.74 14.56
C TYR A 158 -2.86 14.47 15.66
N ASP A 159 -3.09 13.41 16.42
CA ASP A 159 -2.15 12.87 17.42
C ASP A 159 -1.23 11.83 16.77
N PHE A 160 -1.69 11.16 15.72
CA PHE A 160 -0.94 10.16 14.96
C PHE A 160 -1.19 10.33 13.46
N ILE A 161 -0.15 10.20 12.67
CA ILE A 161 -0.24 10.24 11.21
C ILE A 161 0.58 9.10 10.63
N VAL A 162 0.02 8.37 9.68
CA VAL A 162 0.73 7.38 8.88
C VAL A 162 0.64 7.75 7.41
N VAL A 163 1.79 7.81 6.75
CA VAL A 163 1.90 8.05 5.31
C VAL A 163 2.71 6.96 4.65
N ASN A 164 2.41 6.73 3.39
CA ASN A 164 3.15 5.83 2.53
C ASN A 164 3.47 6.51 1.19
N PHE A 165 4.75 6.50 0.81
CA PHE A 165 5.22 6.91 -0.50
C PHE A 165 5.48 5.67 -1.36
N ALA A 166 4.69 5.50 -2.43
CA ALA A 166 4.67 4.30 -3.26
C ALA A 166 5.89 4.15 -4.20
N ASN A 167 6.63 5.23 -4.41
CA ASN A 167 7.58 5.39 -5.51
C ASN A 167 8.69 4.32 -5.53
N GLY A 168 9.33 4.06 -4.39
CA GLY A 168 10.46 3.13 -4.31
C GLY A 168 10.08 1.71 -4.73
N ASP A 169 8.87 1.28 -4.39
CA ASP A 169 8.33 -0.02 -4.76
C ASP A 169 7.81 -0.02 -6.20
N MET A 170 6.85 0.85 -6.51
CA MET A 170 6.15 0.83 -7.79
C MET A 170 7.06 1.12 -8.99
N VAL A 171 7.99 2.06 -8.85
CA VAL A 171 9.00 2.34 -9.89
C VAL A 171 10.10 1.28 -9.87
N GLY A 172 10.46 0.75 -8.70
CA GLY A 172 11.41 -0.34 -8.54
C GLY A 172 11.04 -1.57 -9.38
N HIS A 173 9.76 -1.94 -9.39
CA HIS A 173 9.24 -3.04 -10.20
C HIS A 173 9.40 -2.87 -11.71
N THR A 174 9.66 -1.66 -12.20
CA THR A 174 9.93 -1.44 -13.63
C THR A 174 11.32 -1.88 -14.07
N GLY A 175 12.27 -1.94 -13.14
CA GLY A 175 13.67 -2.26 -13.41
C GLY A 175 14.42 -1.20 -14.24
N ILE A 176 13.86 0.00 -14.40
CA ILE A 176 14.49 1.11 -15.13
C ILE A 176 15.27 1.97 -14.15
N TYR A 177 16.60 1.78 -14.12
CA TYR A 177 17.49 2.40 -13.12
C TYR A 177 17.33 3.92 -13.01
N GLU A 178 17.35 4.64 -14.13
CA GLU A 178 17.22 6.11 -14.15
C GLU A 178 15.86 6.59 -13.64
N ALA A 179 14.81 5.78 -13.78
CA ALA A 179 13.50 6.08 -13.24
C ALA A 179 13.48 5.84 -11.73
N ILE A 180 14.09 4.75 -11.27
CA ILE A 180 14.22 4.43 -9.84
C ILE A 180 15.00 5.53 -9.10
N GLU A 181 16.12 6.01 -9.67
CA GLU A 181 16.88 7.11 -9.10
C GLU A 181 16.01 8.38 -8.94
N LYS A 182 15.27 8.76 -9.97
CA LYS A 182 14.36 9.91 -9.93
C LYS A 182 13.25 9.72 -8.89
N ALA A 183 12.72 8.51 -8.76
CA ALA A 183 11.71 8.19 -7.76
C ALA A 183 12.22 8.39 -6.34
N VAL A 184 13.41 7.90 -6.05
CA VAL A 184 14.07 8.05 -4.74
C VAL A 184 14.36 9.53 -4.43
N ILE A 185 14.89 10.28 -5.40
CA ILE A 185 15.15 11.73 -5.25
C ILE A 185 13.85 12.49 -4.96
N ALA A 186 12.74 12.14 -5.63
CA ALA A 186 11.45 12.79 -5.40
C ALA A 186 10.92 12.51 -3.98
N VAL A 187 11.05 11.27 -3.51
CA VAL A 187 10.66 10.90 -2.14
C VAL A 187 11.53 11.60 -1.10
N ASP A 188 12.85 11.64 -1.30
CA ASP A 188 13.78 12.33 -0.39
C ASP A 188 13.41 13.81 -0.22
N ALA A 189 13.13 14.51 -1.33
CA ALA A 189 12.67 15.88 -1.30
C ALA A 189 11.34 16.05 -0.55
N CYS A 190 10.38 15.13 -0.76
CA CYS A 190 9.10 15.15 -0.05
C CYS A 190 9.28 14.90 1.46
N VAL A 191 10.09 13.91 1.82
CA VAL A 191 10.38 13.57 3.22
C VAL A 191 11.02 14.74 3.94
N LYS A 192 11.96 15.46 3.31
CA LYS A 192 12.56 16.67 3.88
C LYS A 192 11.49 17.68 4.30
N ASP A 193 10.62 18.08 3.38
CA ASP A 193 9.58 19.08 3.63
C ASP A 193 8.61 18.63 4.74
N VAL A 194 8.25 17.35 4.73
CA VAL A 194 7.34 16.75 5.74
C VAL A 194 7.99 16.75 7.13
N ILE A 195 9.26 16.39 7.24
CA ILE A 195 9.98 16.37 8.52
C ILE A 195 10.19 17.81 9.06
N GLU A 196 10.46 18.77 8.18
CA GLU A 196 10.55 20.18 8.59
C GLU A 196 9.21 20.68 9.16
N ALA A 197 8.09 20.36 8.50
CA ALA A 197 6.75 20.70 8.99
C ALA A 197 6.41 19.98 10.31
N ALA A 198 6.75 18.71 10.42
CA ALA A 198 6.51 17.90 11.61
C ALA A 198 7.26 18.46 12.83
N LYS A 199 8.54 18.79 12.69
CA LYS A 199 9.33 19.42 13.74
C LYS A 199 8.77 20.77 14.18
N ALA A 200 8.29 21.58 13.25
CA ALA A 200 7.68 22.87 13.55
C ALA A 200 6.38 22.76 14.38
N GLN A 201 5.75 21.58 14.43
CA GLN A 201 4.53 21.28 15.16
C GLN A 201 4.72 20.30 16.31
N ASP A 202 5.97 20.10 16.75
CA ASP A 202 6.36 19.22 17.87
C ASP A 202 5.97 17.73 17.64
N TYR A 203 6.01 17.26 16.40
CA TYR A 203 5.89 15.84 16.10
C TYR A 203 7.25 15.15 16.12
N GLU A 204 7.28 13.95 16.63
CA GLU A 204 8.34 12.98 16.40
C GLU A 204 8.00 12.09 15.21
N ALA A 205 8.99 11.60 14.48
CA ALA A 205 8.76 10.78 13.30
C ALA A 205 9.63 9.52 13.30
N ILE A 206 9.06 8.41 12.81
CA ILE A 206 9.79 7.20 12.47
C ILE A 206 9.70 7.02 10.95
N ILE A 207 10.85 6.97 10.28
CA ILE A 207 10.97 6.74 8.84
C ILE A 207 11.51 5.33 8.66
N ILE A 208 10.76 4.49 7.96
CA ILE A 208 11.17 3.11 7.69
C ILE A 208 10.80 2.73 6.25
N ALA A 209 11.38 1.64 5.78
CA ALA A 209 10.84 0.87 4.67
C ALA A 209 10.49 -0.53 5.18
N ASP A 210 9.57 -1.18 4.52
CA ASP A 210 9.12 -2.51 4.91
C ASP A 210 9.91 -3.63 4.22
N HIS A 211 10.43 -3.42 3.02
CA HIS A 211 11.45 -4.26 2.37
C HIS A 211 12.32 -3.43 1.42
N GLY A 212 13.34 -4.02 0.84
CA GLY A 212 14.11 -3.44 -0.25
C GLY A 212 13.47 -3.72 -1.62
N ASN A 213 13.68 -2.82 -2.56
CA ASN A 213 13.38 -2.94 -3.98
C ASN A 213 14.31 -1.98 -4.75
N ALA A 214 14.09 -0.66 -4.63
CA ALA A 214 14.89 0.38 -5.27
C ALA A 214 16.40 0.33 -4.90
N ASP A 215 16.73 -0.27 -3.75
CA ASP A 215 18.10 -0.48 -3.28
C ASP A 215 18.87 -1.54 -4.06
N HIS A 216 18.16 -2.39 -4.82
CA HIS A 216 18.73 -3.49 -5.61
C HIS A 216 18.11 -3.54 -7.01
N ALA A 217 18.33 -2.45 -7.77
CA ALA A 217 17.73 -2.27 -9.09
C ALA A 217 18.38 -3.14 -10.21
N LEU A 218 19.59 -3.62 -10.01
CA LEU A 218 20.34 -4.42 -10.97
C LEU A 218 20.86 -5.71 -10.34
N ASN A 219 20.76 -6.80 -11.07
CA ASN A 219 21.41 -8.07 -10.74
C ASN A 219 22.92 -7.99 -10.97
N GLU A 220 23.68 -8.98 -10.46
CA GLU A 220 25.14 -9.04 -10.62
C GLU A 220 25.59 -9.09 -12.09
N ASP A 221 24.75 -9.61 -12.98
CA ASP A 221 25.00 -9.68 -14.42
C ASP A 221 24.60 -8.39 -15.18
N GLY A 222 24.15 -7.36 -14.46
CA GLY A 222 23.71 -6.08 -15.02
C GLY A 222 22.29 -6.09 -15.59
N THR A 223 21.56 -7.17 -15.48
CA THR A 223 20.14 -7.22 -15.85
C THR A 223 19.27 -6.52 -14.82
N PRO A 224 18.11 -5.95 -15.21
CA PRO A 224 17.17 -5.35 -14.26
C PRO A 224 16.69 -6.36 -13.21
N ASN A 225 16.70 -5.95 -11.96
CA ASN A 225 15.99 -6.65 -10.89
C ASN A 225 14.65 -5.93 -10.64
N THR A 226 13.57 -6.67 -10.78
CA THR A 226 12.20 -6.17 -10.57
C THR A 226 11.55 -6.77 -9.32
N ALA A 227 12.29 -7.56 -8.56
CA ALA A 227 11.83 -8.24 -7.36
C ALA A 227 12.24 -7.47 -6.09
N HIS A 228 11.55 -7.78 -5.00
CA HIS A 228 11.94 -7.27 -3.68
C HIS A 228 13.28 -7.84 -3.25
N SER A 229 14.10 -7.04 -2.60
CA SER A 229 15.34 -7.48 -1.97
C SER A 229 15.13 -7.89 -0.51
N LEU A 230 16.04 -8.72 0.01
CA LEU A 230 16.10 -9.06 1.43
C LEU A 230 17.11 -8.19 2.19
N ASN A 231 17.56 -7.11 1.60
CA ASN A 231 18.50 -6.20 2.23
C ASN A 231 17.88 -5.55 3.48
N PRO A 232 18.68 -5.25 4.49
CA PRO A 232 18.22 -4.46 5.63
C PRO A 232 17.70 -3.10 5.17
N VAL A 233 16.54 -2.71 5.67
CA VAL A 233 15.94 -1.41 5.38
C VAL A 233 16.34 -0.38 6.43
N PRO A 234 16.40 0.92 6.06
CA PRO A 234 16.65 1.97 7.03
C PRO A 234 15.49 2.08 8.04
N CYS A 235 15.84 2.45 9.26
CA CYS A 235 14.88 2.89 10.26
C CYS A 235 15.45 4.09 10.98
N VAL A 236 14.83 5.24 10.80
CA VAL A 236 15.32 6.52 11.34
C VAL A 236 14.26 7.09 12.28
N TYR A 237 14.67 7.35 13.51
CA TYR A 237 13.84 8.06 14.48
C TYR A 237 14.25 9.53 14.53
N VAL A 238 13.33 10.41 14.22
CA VAL A 238 13.50 11.86 14.22
C VAL A 238 12.85 12.42 15.47
N THR A 239 13.67 12.89 16.42
CA THR A 239 13.24 13.44 17.71
C THR A 239 14.20 14.54 18.17
N GLU A 240 13.69 15.48 18.94
CA GLU A 240 14.52 16.46 19.69
C GLU A 240 15.05 15.87 21.01
N ASN A 241 14.57 14.71 21.43
CA ASN A 241 15.06 14.02 22.63
C ASN A 241 16.43 13.39 22.40
N LYS A 242 17.49 14.05 22.84
CA LYS A 242 18.90 13.61 22.70
C LYS A 242 19.22 12.34 23.50
N GLU A 243 18.38 11.94 24.43
CA GLU A 243 18.56 10.72 25.25
C GLU A 243 17.83 9.50 24.65
N ALA A 244 17.05 9.69 23.60
CA ALA A 244 16.35 8.61 22.93
C ALA A 244 17.34 7.59 22.36
N LYS A 245 17.14 6.32 22.65
CA LYS A 245 17.95 5.20 22.17
C LYS A 245 17.06 4.09 21.67
N TRP A 246 17.46 3.48 20.56
CA TRP A 246 16.84 2.23 20.10
C TRP A 246 17.25 1.09 21.04
N GLN A 247 16.25 0.26 21.40
CA GLN A 247 16.53 -1.04 22.02
C GLN A 247 16.57 -2.08 20.90
N THR A 248 17.67 -2.83 20.81
CA THR A 248 17.90 -3.80 19.73
C THR A 248 16.87 -4.92 19.67
N ASP A 249 16.20 -5.22 20.77
CA ASP A 249 15.19 -6.28 20.86
C ASP A 249 13.88 -5.94 20.17
N VAL A 250 13.61 -4.67 19.88
CA VAL A 250 12.39 -4.19 19.17
C VAL A 250 12.46 -4.51 17.67
N TRP A 251 13.65 -4.70 17.12
CA TRP A 251 13.87 -4.97 15.69
C TRP A 251 13.26 -6.29 15.19
N GLN A 252 12.99 -7.25 16.03
CA GLN A 252 12.35 -8.51 15.64
C GLN A 252 10.87 -8.35 15.27
N MET A 253 10.22 -7.30 15.74
CA MET A 253 8.81 -7.02 15.40
C MET A 253 8.62 -6.48 13.97
N TRP A 254 9.67 -5.96 13.35
CA TRP A 254 9.62 -5.31 12.03
C TRP A 254 10.08 -6.21 10.88
N ARG A 255 10.24 -7.50 11.09
CA ARG A 255 10.55 -8.48 10.05
C ARG A 255 9.34 -8.88 9.20
N LEU A 256 8.34 -8.03 9.06
CA LEU A 256 7.23 -8.29 8.14
C LEU A 256 7.57 -7.74 6.75
N PRO A 257 7.40 -8.57 5.71
CA PRO A 257 7.83 -8.19 4.36
C PRO A 257 6.81 -7.28 3.68
N SER A 258 7.19 -6.09 3.34
CA SER A 258 6.58 -5.25 2.30
C SER A 258 7.26 -3.89 2.13
N CYS A 259 7.63 -3.45 0.88
CA CYS A 259 8.41 -2.25 0.55
C CYS A 259 7.63 -0.96 0.63
N ILE A 260 7.75 -0.22 1.68
CA ILE A 260 7.01 1.02 1.79
C ILE A 260 7.76 1.97 2.71
N PHE A 261 8.10 3.18 2.24
CA PHE A 261 8.50 4.24 3.14
C PHE A 261 7.30 4.62 3.99
N TRP A 262 7.29 4.12 5.22
CA TRP A 262 6.35 4.51 6.24
C TRP A 262 6.96 5.64 7.05
N ILE A 263 6.23 6.72 7.20
CA ILE A 263 6.58 7.75 8.17
C ILE A 263 5.42 7.79 9.16
N TRP A 264 5.74 7.54 10.42
CA TRP A 264 4.81 7.65 11.52
C TRP A 264 5.14 8.91 12.29
N PHE A 265 4.15 9.72 12.49
CA PHE A 265 4.26 10.92 13.31
C PHE A 265 3.45 10.71 14.57
N ASN A 266 4.06 10.95 15.72
CA ASN A 266 3.41 10.94 17.01
C ASN A 266 3.66 12.28 17.69
N ARG A 267 2.63 12.87 18.23
CA ARG A 267 2.72 14.07 19.04
C ARG A 267 2.72 13.66 20.50
N LEU A 268 3.85 13.86 21.15
CA LEU A 268 3.95 13.70 22.60
C LEU A 268 3.18 14.85 23.27
N ARG A 269 2.03 14.54 23.89
CA ARG A 269 1.30 15.43 24.77
C ARG A 269 1.50 15.00 26.22
#